data_c8c214f672a9bd84ad8dc8ed6306e9d0
#
_entry.id   c8c214f672a9bd84ad8dc8ed6306e9d0
#
_cell.length_a   1.000
_cell.length_b   1.000
_cell.length_c   1.000
_cell.angle_alpha   90.00
_cell.angle_beta   90.00
_cell.angle_gamma   90.00
#
_symmetry.space_group_name_H-M   'P 1'
#
loop_
_entity.id
_entity.type
_entity.pdbx_description
1 polymer ?
#
loop_
_entity_poly.entity_id
_entity_poly.type
_entity_poly.pdbx_seq_one_letter_code
_entity_poly.pdbx_strand_id
1 'polypeptide(L)'
;MADRSFYEKFRQTPEAQGLLRMLRFAEGTERGGQDSYRVMFGGSLAPDLQRHPDKVMKGRSTAAGAYQFLTPTWQQQQKKLGLGSFGPAEQDIAALDLARQRTLGLGGLSYLQKQGLTPEFVAALAPEWASLPTKAGKSFYGQPVKAFSELEKTYQQGRQPLTADQTQQSTPGTTSSSAGLFQGFMAALAGNKPKELSVKDLLKEELMTQLLNPPAPAIQPMAMFQNLLNTDYNS
;
A
#
# COMPACT_ATOMS: atom_id res chain seq x y z
N MET A 1 -8.48 20.88 4.35
CA MET A 1 -7.99 19.52 4.68
C MET A 1 -9.21 18.63 4.82
N ALA A 2 -9.17 17.36 4.35
CA ALA A 2 -10.24 16.44 4.70
C ALA A 2 -10.12 16.12 6.20
N ASP A 3 -11.23 16.11 6.90
CA ASP A 3 -11.30 15.77 8.31
C ASP A 3 -11.46 14.24 8.50
N ARG A 4 -11.42 13.78 9.73
CA ARG A 4 -11.59 12.37 10.09
C ARG A 4 -12.91 11.81 9.55
N SER A 5 -13.99 12.58 9.62
CA SER A 5 -15.32 12.13 9.20
C SER A 5 -15.41 11.79 7.72
N PHE A 6 -14.64 12.51 6.88
CA PHE A 6 -14.50 12.17 5.47
C PHE A 6 -13.92 10.76 5.29
N TYR A 7 -12.84 10.43 6.00
CA TYR A 7 -12.19 9.11 5.87
C TYR A 7 -13.05 7.99 6.45
N GLU A 8 -13.78 8.23 7.53
CA GLU A 8 -14.73 7.28 8.12
C GLU A 8 -15.81 6.88 7.11
N LYS A 9 -16.34 7.84 6.36
CA LYS A 9 -17.31 7.61 5.28
C LYS A 9 -16.66 6.96 4.06
N PHE A 10 -15.53 7.53 3.61
CA PHE A 10 -14.83 7.03 2.43
C PHE A 10 -14.37 5.58 2.60
N ARG A 11 -13.91 5.19 3.81
CA ARG A 11 -13.49 3.83 4.13
C ARG A 11 -14.54 2.77 3.82
N GLN A 12 -15.83 3.12 3.84
CA GLN A 12 -16.92 2.19 3.53
C GLN A 12 -17.16 2.00 2.02
N THR A 13 -16.50 2.77 1.17
CA THR A 13 -16.68 2.65 -0.29
C THR A 13 -15.92 1.45 -0.86
N PRO A 14 -16.39 0.85 -1.95
CA PRO A 14 -15.67 -0.22 -2.64
C PRO A 14 -14.25 0.19 -3.05
N GLU A 15 -14.07 1.43 -3.50
CA GLU A 15 -12.78 1.96 -3.91
C GLU A 15 -11.78 2.01 -2.74
N ALA A 16 -12.23 2.43 -1.57
CA ALA A 16 -11.41 2.44 -0.37
C ALA A 16 -11.05 1.02 0.08
N GLN A 17 -12.02 0.10 0.09
CA GLN A 17 -11.78 -1.29 0.46
C GLN A 17 -10.80 -1.97 -0.50
N GLY A 18 -10.93 -1.71 -1.81
CA GLY A 18 -9.97 -2.16 -2.82
C GLY A 18 -8.56 -1.62 -2.55
N LEU A 19 -8.43 -0.30 -2.34
CA LEU A 19 -7.15 0.35 -2.07
C LEU A 19 -6.48 -0.21 -0.80
N LEU A 20 -7.23 -0.29 0.29
CA LEU A 20 -6.73 -0.78 1.57
C LEU A 20 -6.27 -2.24 1.48
N ARG A 21 -7.01 -3.09 0.77
CA ARG A 21 -6.62 -4.48 0.53
C ARG A 21 -5.35 -4.55 -0.33
N MET A 22 -5.29 -3.77 -1.41
CA MET A 22 -4.11 -3.70 -2.27
C MET A 22 -2.86 -3.28 -1.50
N LEU A 23 -2.96 -2.30 -0.61
CA LEU A 23 -1.84 -1.88 0.24
C LEU A 23 -1.39 -2.99 1.20
N ARG A 24 -2.32 -3.69 1.86
CA ARG A 24 -1.97 -4.85 2.72
C ARG A 24 -1.27 -5.96 1.94
N PHE A 25 -1.75 -6.26 0.73
CA PHE A 25 -1.10 -7.21 -0.17
C PHE A 25 0.31 -6.77 -0.54
N ALA A 26 0.49 -5.50 -0.92
CA ALA A 26 1.79 -4.94 -1.26
C ALA A 26 2.78 -5.07 -0.11
N GLU A 27 2.37 -4.70 1.10
CA GLU A 27 3.19 -4.77 2.32
C GLU A 27 3.36 -6.20 2.89
N GLY A 28 2.71 -7.20 2.28
CA GLY A 28 2.79 -8.60 2.73
C GLY A 28 2.14 -8.82 4.10
N THR A 29 1.20 -7.97 4.48
CA THR A 29 0.50 -8.03 5.76
C THR A 29 -0.91 -8.62 5.63
N GLU A 30 -1.38 -8.92 4.41
CA GLU A 30 -2.71 -9.49 4.21
C GLU A 30 -2.80 -10.88 4.84
N ARG A 31 -3.53 -10.96 5.93
CA ARG A 31 -3.84 -12.16 6.70
C ARG A 31 -5.34 -12.18 6.99
N GLY A 32 -5.85 -13.25 7.52
CA GLY A 32 -7.24 -13.29 7.96
C GLY A 32 -7.54 -12.37 9.15
N GLY A 33 -8.68 -11.69 9.12
CA GLY A 33 -9.21 -10.93 10.26
C GLY A 33 -8.29 -9.82 10.77
N GLN A 34 -8.23 -9.69 12.09
CA GLN A 34 -7.47 -8.62 12.77
C GLN A 34 -5.95 -8.83 12.73
N ASP A 35 -5.46 -10.02 12.40
CA ASP A 35 -4.03 -10.30 12.39
C ASP A 35 -3.26 -9.49 11.36
N SER A 36 -3.91 -9.08 10.25
CA SER A 36 -3.33 -8.13 9.30
C SER A 36 -2.89 -6.83 9.98
N TYR A 37 -3.67 -6.34 10.94
CA TYR A 37 -3.43 -5.07 11.63
C TYR A 37 -2.41 -5.17 12.77
N ARG A 38 -2.00 -6.38 13.14
CA ARG A 38 -1.04 -6.66 14.22
C ARG A 38 0.37 -6.93 13.71
N VAL A 39 0.57 -7.07 12.39
CA VAL A 39 1.87 -7.46 11.81
C VAL A 39 2.93 -6.42 12.12
N MET A 40 4.02 -6.84 12.79
CA MET A 40 5.22 -6.02 12.98
C MET A 40 6.25 -6.35 11.91
N PHE A 41 7.22 -5.45 11.70
CA PHE A 41 8.32 -5.69 10.78
C PHE A 41 8.96 -7.07 11.00
N GLY A 42 9.04 -7.86 9.93
CA GLY A 42 9.55 -9.23 9.98
C GLY A 42 8.52 -10.29 10.33
N GLY A 43 7.23 -9.93 10.45
CA GLY A 43 6.09 -10.85 10.42
C GLY A 43 5.56 -11.34 11.75
N SER A 44 6.15 -10.97 12.90
CA SER A 44 5.58 -11.24 14.22
C SER A 44 4.34 -10.37 14.46
N LEU A 45 3.51 -10.74 15.42
CA LEU A 45 2.29 -10.01 15.76
C LEU A 45 2.46 -9.19 17.03
N ALA A 46 1.94 -7.96 17.01
CA ALA A 46 1.79 -7.15 18.22
C ALA A 46 0.80 -7.82 19.19
N PRO A 47 1.00 -7.71 20.50
CA PRO A 47 0.11 -8.33 21.50
C PRO A 47 -1.29 -7.74 21.46
N ASP A 48 -1.39 -6.44 21.21
CA ASP A 48 -2.66 -5.69 21.17
C ASP A 48 -2.60 -4.56 20.13
N LEU A 49 -3.69 -3.82 20.01
CA LEU A 49 -3.88 -2.69 19.11
C LEU A 49 -4.28 -1.40 19.85
N GLN A 50 -3.98 -1.30 21.14
CA GLN A 50 -4.28 -0.08 21.92
C GLN A 50 -3.41 1.09 21.46
N ARG A 51 -2.15 0.82 21.09
CA ARG A 51 -1.20 1.82 20.58
C ARG A 51 -0.23 1.18 19.58
N HIS A 52 0.40 2.01 18.78
CA HIS A 52 1.52 1.57 17.92
C HIS A 52 2.59 0.90 18.80
N PRO A 53 3.09 -0.29 18.41
CA PRO A 53 4.05 -1.05 19.25
C PRO A 53 5.34 -0.30 19.59
N ASP A 54 5.76 0.64 18.74
CA ASP A 54 6.98 1.45 18.90
C ASP A 54 8.22 0.62 19.24
N LYS A 55 8.33 -0.54 18.61
CA LYS A 55 9.40 -1.52 18.86
C LYS A 55 10.24 -1.68 17.62
N VAL A 56 11.56 -1.45 17.75
CA VAL A 56 12.52 -1.72 16.69
C VAL A 56 12.65 -3.24 16.53
N MET A 57 12.21 -3.77 15.40
CA MET A 57 12.27 -5.19 15.08
C MET A 57 13.52 -5.50 14.27
N LYS A 58 14.21 -6.59 14.65
CA LYS A 58 15.44 -7.06 13.98
C LYS A 58 16.52 -5.97 13.87
N GLY A 59 16.57 -5.03 14.81
CA GLY A 59 17.49 -3.89 14.81
C GLY A 59 17.33 -2.93 13.62
N ARG A 60 16.19 -2.96 12.90
CA ARG A 60 16.03 -2.25 11.62
C ARG A 60 14.86 -1.32 11.52
N SER A 61 13.66 -1.70 11.99
CA SER A 61 12.45 -0.92 11.69
C SER A 61 11.43 -1.00 12.80
N THR A 62 10.68 0.09 13.01
CA THR A 62 9.50 0.16 13.86
C THR A 62 8.20 -0.07 13.09
N ALA A 63 8.28 -0.44 11.80
CA ALA A 63 7.11 -0.63 10.95
C ALA A 63 6.14 -1.64 11.57
N ALA A 64 4.88 -1.26 11.66
CA ALA A 64 3.83 -2.06 12.25
C ALA A 64 2.46 -1.82 11.60
N GLY A 65 1.57 -2.78 11.82
CA GLY A 65 0.19 -2.75 11.35
C GLY A 65 0.02 -3.17 9.90
N ALA A 66 -1.20 -3.08 9.46
CA ALA A 66 -1.63 -3.51 8.13
C ALA A 66 -0.92 -2.77 6.98
N TYR A 67 -0.48 -1.54 7.24
CA TYR A 67 0.14 -0.64 6.28
C TYR A 67 1.58 -0.30 6.63
N GLN A 68 2.18 -1.05 7.56
CA GLN A 68 3.59 -0.95 7.99
C GLN A 68 4.00 0.49 8.36
N PHE A 69 3.15 1.17 9.18
CA PHE A 69 3.45 2.51 9.67
C PHE A 69 4.72 2.50 10.52
N LEU A 70 5.63 3.42 10.24
CA LEU A 70 6.71 3.76 11.15
C LEU A 70 6.16 4.58 12.33
N THR A 71 6.80 4.48 13.48
CA THR A 71 6.41 5.24 14.69
C THR A 71 6.21 6.73 14.42
N PRO A 72 7.14 7.46 13.76
CA PRO A 72 6.95 8.90 13.51
C PRO A 72 5.76 9.18 12.59
N THR A 73 5.57 8.37 11.53
CA THR A 73 4.42 8.49 10.62
C THR A 73 3.11 8.29 11.36
N TRP A 74 3.03 7.23 12.19
CA TRP A 74 1.85 6.98 13.00
C TRP A 74 1.54 8.12 13.95
N GLN A 75 2.52 8.59 14.71
CA GLN A 75 2.35 9.71 15.66
C GLN A 75 1.85 10.98 14.97
N GLN A 76 2.37 11.28 13.77
CA GLN A 76 1.90 12.40 12.98
C GLN A 76 0.43 12.23 12.57
N GLN A 77 0.04 11.04 12.06
CA GLN A 77 -1.34 10.74 11.70
C GLN A 77 -2.26 10.76 12.93
N GLN A 78 -1.82 10.18 14.03
CA GLN A 78 -2.56 10.16 15.29
C GLN A 78 -2.89 11.59 15.76
N LYS A 79 -1.88 12.47 15.80
CA LYS A 79 -2.06 13.87 16.16
C LYS A 79 -2.97 14.63 15.19
N LYS A 80 -2.75 14.43 13.87
CA LYS A 80 -3.48 15.13 12.82
C LYS A 80 -4.97 14.79 12.78
N LEU A 81 -5.30 13.51 12.96
CA LEU A 81 -6.65 12.97 12.77
C LEU A 81 -7.35 12.64 14.08
N GLY A 82 -6.70 12.86 15.25
CA GLY A 82 -7.26 12.55 16.56
C GLY A 82 -7.50 11.04 16.73
N LEU A 83 -6.55 10.18 16.30
CA LEU A 83 -6.72 8.74 16.40
C LEU A 83 -6.48 8.26 17.83
N GLY A 84 -7.42 7.48 18.39
CA GLY A 84 -7.38 7.08 19.79
C GLY A 84 -6.65 5.77 20.07
N SER A 85 -6.51 4.91 19.07
CA SER A 85 -5.88 3.59 19.19
C SER A 85 -5.10 3.22 17.92
N PHE A 86 -4.42 2.10 17.93
CA PHE A 86 -3.81 1.50 16.72
C PHE A 86 -4.74 0.44 16.10
N GLY A 87 -6.05 0.54 16.32
CA GLY A 87 -7.04 -0.41 15.84
C GLY A 87 -7.25 -0.37 14.33
N PRO A 88 -7.96 -1.38 13.77
CA PRO A 88 -8.16 -1.51 12.33
C PRO A 88 -8.73 -0.25 11.66
N ALA A 89 -9.80 0.32 12.23
CA ALA A 89 -10.43 1.51 11.67
C ALA A 89 -9.49 2.72 11.65
N GLU A 90 -8.70 2.91 12.70
CA GLU A 90 -7.75 4.00 12.83
C GLU A 90 -6.58 3.86 11.84
N GLN A 91 -6.09 2.62 11.66
CA GLN A 91 -5.06 2.33 10.66
C GLN A 91 -5.56 2.56 9.22
N ASP A 92 -6.79 2.12 8.91
CA ASP A 92 -7.42 2.37 7.61
C ASP A 92 -7.53 3.87 7.32
N ILE A 93 -8.02 4.65 8.29
CA ILE A 93 -8.16 6.11 8.18
C ILE A 93 -6.80 6.78 7.94
N ALA A 94 -5.77 6.38 8.68
CA ALA A 94 -4.42 6.90 8.51
C ALA A 94 -3.85 6.58 7.12
N ALA A 95 -4.04 5.35 6.63
CA ALA A 95 -3.60 4.94 5.29
C ALA A 95 -4.32 5.72 4.19
N LEU A 96 -5.63 5.95 4.32
CA LEU A 96 -6.40 6.75 3.37
C LEU A 96 -5.97 8.22 3.35
N ASP A 97 -5.64 8.80 4.50
CA ASP A 97 -5.12 10.17 4.55
C ASP A 97 -3.74 10.28 3.88
N LEU A 98 -2.84 9.36 4.13
CA LEU A 98 -1.54 9.30 3.46
C LEU A 98 -1.70 9.10 1.94
N ALA A 99 -2.55 8.17 1.53
CA ALA A 99 -2.83 7.94 0.11
C ALA A 99 -3.38 9.21 -0.56
N ARG A 100 -4.33 9.91 0.10
CA ARG A 100 -4.84 11.19 -0.39
C ARG A 100 -3.73 12.22 -0.54
N GLN A 101 -2.85 12.36 0.46
CA GLN A 101 -1.74 13.32 0.42
C GLN A 101 -0.82 13.06 -0.76
N ARG A 102 -0.43 11.79 -0.99
CA ARG A 102 0.46 11.39 -2.09
C ARG A 102 -0.15 11.58 -3.47
N THR A 103 -1.47 11.52 -3.56
CA THR A 103 -2.19 11.61 -4.85
C THR A 103 -2.86 12.98 -5.09
N LEU A 104 -2.57 14.00 -4.29
CA LEU A 104 -3.16 15.35 -4.44
C LEU A 104 -2.98 15.92 -5.85
N GLY A 105 -1.83 15.73 -6.46
CA GLY A 105 -1.55 16.16 -7.84
C GLY A 105 -2.41 15.51 -8.90
N LEU A 106 -3.02 14.35 -8.59
CA LEU A 106 -3.98 13.66 -9.47
C LEU A 106 -5.44 14.00 -9.12
N GLY A 107 -5.68 14.69 -8.01
CA GLY A 107 -7.03 14.95 -7.48
C GLY A 107 -7.37 14.14 -6.21
N GLY A 108 -6.39 13.49 -5.59
CA GLY A 108 -6.55 12.74 -4.35
C GLY A 108 -7.41 11.49 -4.53
N LEU A 109 -8.15 11.11 -3.49
CA LEU A 109 -9.00 9.91 -3.51
C LEU A 109 -10.19 10.04 -4.48
N SER A 110 -10.58 11.26 -4.89
CA SER A 110 -11.60 11.46 -5.92
C SER A 110 -11.16 10.94 -7.30
N TYR A 111 -9.86 10.94 -7.57
CA TYR A 111 -9.32 10.32 -8.78
C TYR A 111 -9.63 8.81 -8.80
N LEU A 112 -9.38 8.14 -7.68
CA LEU A 112 -9.63 6.69 -7.55
C LEU A 112 -11.12 6.35 -7.78
N GLN A 113 -12.04 7.20 -7.30
CA GLN A 113 -13.48 7.02 -7.52
C GLN A 113 -13.88 7.17 -8.99
N LYS A 114 -13.23 8.08 -9.73
CA LYS A 114 -13.58 8.40 -11.12
C LYS A 114 -12.89 7.50 -12.14
N GLN A 115 -11.62 7.15 -11.89
CA GLN A 115 -10.76 6.46 -12.84
C GLN A 115 -10.44 5.01 -12.44
N GLY A 116 -10.71 4.65 -11.19
CA GLY A 116 -10.23 3.39 -10.62
C GLY A 116 -8.72 3.41 -10.33
N LEU A 117 -8.15 2.22 -10.07
CA LEU A 117 -6.72 2.07 -9.85
C LEU A 117 -5.99 2.17 -11.20
N THR A 118 -5.02 3.08 -11.28
CA THR A 118 -4.18 3.25 -12.47
C THR A 118 -2.70 3.16 -12.09
N PRO A 119 -1.79 2.87 -13.06
CA PRO A 119 -0.35 2.89 -12.80
C PRO A 119 0.14 4.23 -12.22
N GLU A 120 -0.43 5.35 -12.67
CA GLU A 120 -0.10 6.69 -12.19
C GLU A 120 -0.48 6.87 -10.72
N PHE A 121 -1.67 6.38 -10.34
CA PHE A 121 -2.12 6.43 -8.95
C PHE A 121 -1.21 5.59 -8.04
N VAL A 122 -0.88 4.37 -8.44
CA VAL A 122 0.05 3.49 -7.71
C VAL A 122 1.42 4.11 -7.61
N ALA A 123 1.95 4.68 -8.71
CA ALA A 123 3.26 5.33 -8.72
C ALA A 123 3.32 6.54 -7.77
N ALA A 124 2.23 7.30 -7.64
CA ALA A 124 2.16 8.41 -6.69
C ALA A 124 2.22 7.93 -5.22
N LEU A 125 1.80 6.69 -4.94
CA LEU A 125 1.89 6.09 -3.61
C LEU A 125 3.27 5.50 -3.29
N ALA A 126 4.12 5.20 -4.28
CA ALA A 126 5.40 4.52 -4.10
C ALA A 126 6.38 5.22 -3.13
N PRO A 127 6.40 6.56 -2.97
CA PRO A 127 7.20 7.22 -1.95
C PRO A 127 6.78 6.92 -0.51
N GLU A 128 5.53 6.51 -0.28
CA GLU A 128 5.03 6.11 1.04
C GLU A 128 5.16 4.61 1.27
N TRP A 129 4.83 3.81 0.28
CA TRP A 129 4.87 2.35 0.33
C TRP A 129 5.90 1.79 -0.64
N ALA A 130 7.06 1.47 -0.12
CA ALA A 130 8.24 1.06 -0.88
C ALA A 130 8.07 -0.23 -1.70
N SER A 131 7.07 -1.04 -1.39
CA SER A 131 6.64 -2.23 -2.12
C SER A 131 5.88 -1.94 -3.42
N LEU A 132 5.48 -0.67 -3.63
CA LEU A 132 4.75 -0.23 -4.82
C LEU A 132 5.71 0.22 -5.93
N PRO A 133 5.37 -0.05 -7.21
CA PRO A 133 6.19 0.37 -8.35
C PRO A 133 5.99 1.85 -8.67
N THR A 134 7.07 2.50 -9.12
CA THR A 134 7.02 3.78 -9.82
C THR A 134 6.43 3.62 -11.22
N LYS A 135 6.22 4.70 -11.97
CA LYS A 135 5.79 4.66 -13.39
C LYS A 135 6.70 3.80 -14.27
N ALA A 136 7.99 3.72 -13.94
CA ALA A 136 8.95 2.88 -14.64
C ALA A 136 8.88 1.40 -14.22
N GLY A 137 7.94 0.99 -13.38
CA GLY A 137 7.81 -0.37 -12.87
C GLY A 137 8.91 -0.78 -11.90
N LYS A 138 9.71 0.17 -11.40
CA LYS A 138 10.83 -0.05 -10.48
C LYS A 138 10.49 0.45 -9.09
N SER A 139 11.22 -0.04 -8.10
CA SER A 139 11.13 0.48 -6.73
C SER A 139 11.58 1.94 -6.65
N PHE A 140 10.91 2.72 -5.80
CA PHE A 140 11.37 4.05 -5.41
C PHE A 140 12.67 3.98 -4.59
N TYR A 141 12.85 2.91 -3.81
CA TYR A 141 13.99 2.70 -2.88
C TYR A 141 14.93 1.56 -3.26
N GLY A 142 14.80 0.98 -4.46
CA GLY A 142 15.69 -0.08 -4.96
C GLY A 142 15.39 -1.50 -4.46
N GLN A 143 14.27 -1.73 -3.77
CA GLN A 143 13.84 -3.05 -3.30
C GLN A 143 12.82 -3.71 -4.26
N PRO A 144 12.55 -5.02 -4.16
CA PRO A 144 11.53 -5.68 -4.97
C PRO A 144 10.15 -5.03 -4.81
N VAL A 145 9.43 -4.86 -5.91
CA VAL A 145 8.07 -4.32 -5.95
C VAL A 145 7.09 -5.34 -6.50
N LYS A 146 5.81 -5.14 -6.22
CA LYS A 146 4.72 -5.93 -6.78
C LYS A 146 4.43 -5.49 -8.22
N ALA A 147 4.08 -6.43 -9.10
CA ALA A 147 3.62 -6.11 -10.44
C ALA A 147 2.27 -5.37 -10.38
N PHE A 148 2.06 -4.38 -11.26
CA PHE A 148 0.79 -3.64 -11.29
C PHE A 148 -0.42 -4.56 -11.49
N SER A 149 -0.30 -5.59 -12.33
CA SER A 149 -1.38 -6.56 -12.57
C SER A 149 -1.82 -7.32 -11.29
N GLU A 150 -0.89 -7.63 -10.39
CA GLU A 150 -1.19 -8.25 -9.11
C GLU A 150 -1.89 -7.27 -8.16
N LEU A 151 -1.42 -6.02 -8.14
CA LEU A 151 -2.01 -4.94 -7.36
C LEU A 151 -3.44 -4.64 -7.82
N GLU A 152 -3.65 -4.53 -9.13
CA GLU A 152 -4.97 -4.30 -9.73
C GLU A 152 -5.92 -5.45 -9.43
N LYS A 153 -5.49 -6.71 -9.62
CA LYS A 153 -6.28 -7.88 -9.26
C LYS A 153 -6.73 -7.83 -7.80
N THR A 154 -5.80 -7.52 -6.89
CA THR A 154 -6.10 -7.45 -5.45
C THR A 154 -7.03 -6.28 -5.13
N TYR A 155 -6.85 -5.14 -5.79
CA TYR A 155 -7.76 -4.00 -5.69
C TYR A 155 -9.19 -4.37 -6.11
N GLN A 156 -9.37 -5.01 -7.26
CA GLN A 156 -10.69 -5.43 -7.74
C GLN A 156 -11.34 -6.45 -6.80
N GLN A 157 -10.58 -7.37 -6.24
CA GLN A 157 -11.07 -8.32 -5.24
C GLN A 157 -11.55 -7.61 -3.96
N GLY A 158 -10.83 -6.55 -3.51
CA GLY A 158 -11.21 -5.78 -2.33
C GLY A 158 -12.45 -4.91 -2.52
N ARG A 159 -12.80 -4.56 -3.76
CA ARG A 159 -14.00 -3.80 -4.10
C ARG A 159 -15.30 -4.61 -4.06
N GLN A 160 -15.18 -5.93 -4.09
CA GLN A 160 -16.37 -6.79 -4.06
C GLN A 160 -16.93 -6.84 -2.62
N PRO A 161 -18.25 -6.80 -2.44
CA PRO A 161 -18.86 -7.10 -1.15
C PRO A 161 -18.40 -8.49 -0.71
N LEU A 162 -18.10 -8.65 0.58
CA LEU A 162 -17.86 -9.97 1.15
C LEU A 162 -19.15 -10.79 0.97
N THR A 163 -19.17 -11.69 0.01
CA THR A 163 -20.27 -12.66 -0.12
C THR A 163 -20.17 -13.63 1.06
N ALA A 164 -21.30 -14.04 1.62
CA ALA A 164 -21.39 -14.91 2.79
C ALA A 164 -20.63 -16.26 2.63
N ASP A 165 -20.27 -16.62 1.41
CA ASP A 165 -19.51 -17.84 1.07
C ASP A 165 -18.00 -17.74 1.43
N GLN A 166 -17.45 -16.53 1.63
CA GLN A 166 -16.04 -16.36 1.98
C GLN A 166 -15.74 -16.44 3.47
N THR A 167 -16.77 -16.55 4.29
CA THR A 167 -16.63 -16.64 5.77
C THR A 167 -16.37 -18.08 6.25
N GLN A 168 -16.46 -19.10 5.39
CA GLN A 168 -16.32 -20.51 5.77
C GLN A 168 -15.01 -21.19 5.38
N GLN A 169 -14.02 -20.48 4.81
CA GLN A 169 -12.74 -21.10 4.46
C GLN A 169 -11.61 -20.76 5.46
N SER A 170 -11.85 -21.07 6.72
CA SER A 170 -10.79 -21.18 7.73
C SER A 170 -10.95 -22.47 8.54
N THR A 171 -10.96 -23.60 7.84
CA THR A 171 -10.68 -24.92 8.45
C THR A 171 -9.55 -25.59 7.66
N PRO A 172 -8.50 -26.10 8.30
CA PRO A 172 -7.44 -26.80 7.61
C PRO A 172 -7.87 -28.25 7.35
N GLY A 173 -7.90 -28.65 6.11
CA GLY A 173 -7.98 -30.06 5.78
C GLY A 173 -8.70 -30.39 4.48
N THR A 174 -7.91 -30.86 3.55
CA THR A 174 -8.20 -31.89 2.52
C THR A 174 -8.01 -31.40 1.07
N THR A 175 -7.00 -31.97 0.47
CA THR A 175 -6.62 -31.97 -0.94
C THR A 175 -7.77 -32.31 -1.88
N SER A 176 -8.04 -31.44 -2.88
CA SER A 176 -8.63 -31.93 -4.15
C SER A 176 -8.33 -31.00 -5.31
N SER A 177 -7.75 -31.56 -6.32
CA SER A 177 -7.45 -31.18 -7.71
C SER A 177 -8.08 -29.88 -8.27
N SER A 178 -7.23 -28.89 -8.56
CA SER A 178 -7.55 -27.68 -9.33
C SER A 178 -6.89 -27.69 -10.73
N ALA A 179 -7.09 -28.75 -11.51
CA ALA A 179 -6.53 -28.87 -12.87
C ALA A 179 -7.46 -28.35 -13.99
N GLY A 180 -8.67 -27.89 -13.70
CA GLY A 180 -9.69 -27.59 -14.71
C GLY A 180 -9.92 -26.12 -15.09
N LEU A 181 -9.44 -25.17 -14.32
CA LEU A 181 -9.76 -23.73 -14.52
C LEU A 181 -8.66 -22.92 -15.22
N PHE A 182 -7.48 -23.50 -15.43
CA PHE A 182 -6.34 -22.77 -16.02
C PHE A 182 -6.36 -22.74 -17.56
N GLN A 183 -7.11 -23.62 -18.22
CA GLN A 183 -7.12 -23.73 -19.69
C GLN A 183 -8.06 -22.73 -20.40
N GLY A 184 -9.06 -22.18 -19.70
CA GLY A 184 -10.00 -21.21 -20.29
C GLY A 184 -9.47 -19.77 -20.36
N PHE A 185 -8.49 -19.42 -19.54
CA PHE A 185 -7.99 -18.04 -19.42
C PHE A 185 -6.91 -17.67 -20.45
N MET A 186 -6.18 -18.65 -20.96
CA MET A 186 -5.09 -18.42 -21.92
C MET A 186 -5.55 -18.19 -23.37
N ALA A 187 -6.79 -18.49 -23.70
CA ALA A 187 -7.34 -18.28 -25.06
C ALA A 187 -7.83 -16.83 -25.31
N ALA A 188 -8.02 -16.02 -24.27
CA ALA A 188 -8.54 -14.64 -24.40
C ALA A 188 -7.46 -13.56 -24.55
N LEU A 189 -6.17 -13.89 -24.41
CA LEU A 189 -5.06 -12.91 -24.42
C LEU A 189 -4.29 -12.80 -25.75
N ALA A 190 -4.74 -13.48 -26.80
CA ALA A 190 -4.01 -13.54 -28.08
C ALA A 190 -4.36 -12.43 -29.11
N GLY A 191 -4.86 -11.28 -28.70
CA GLY A 191 -5.25 -10.25 -29.66
C GLY A 191 -5.26 -8.81 -29.16
N ASN A 192 -4.11 -8.25 -28.78
CA ASN A 192 -3.83 -6.82 -28.96
C ASN A 192 -2.41 -6.49 -28.49
N LYS A 193 -1.52 -6.15 -29.42
CA LYS A 193 -0.20 -5.58 -29.10
C LYS A 193 -0.36 -4.11 -28.74
N PRO A 194 0.07 -3.66 -27.54
CA PRO A 194 0.18 -2.23 -27.24
C PRO A 194 1.42 -1.66 -27.95
N LYS A 195 1.27 -0.46 -28.48
CA LYS A 195 2.31 0.35 -29.13
C LYS A 195 3.39 0.71 -28.08
N GLU A 196 4.63 0.31 -28.33
CA GLU A 196 5.77 0.68 -27.49
C GLU A 196 5.99 2.20 -27.54
N LEU A 197 5.81 2.85 -26.39
CA LEU A 197 6.24 4.23 -26.16
C LEU A 197 7.75 4.21 -25.84
N SER A 198 8.51 5.07 -26.50
CA SER A 198 9.95 5.18 -26.32
C SER A 198 10.32 5.58 -24.89
N VAL A 199 11.34 4.92 -24.32
CA VAL A 199 11.88 5.22 -22.98
C VAL A 199 12.30 6.70 -22.84
N LYS A 200 12.65 7.37 -23.95
CA LYS A 200 13.01 8.80 -23.97
C LYS A 200 11.81 9.72 -23.74
N ASP A 201 10.62 9.35 -24.19
CA ASP A 201 9.42 10.15 -24.01
C ASP A 201 8.89 10.04 -22.57
N LEU A 202 9.03 8.86 -21.95
CA LEU A 202 8.69 8.62 -20.57
C LEU A 202 9.61 9.38 -19.59
N LEU A 203 10.92 9.42 -19.87
CA LEU A 203 11.89 10.15 -19.05
C LEU A 203 11.70 11.67 -19.12
N LYS A 204 11.27 12.20 -20.26
CA LYS A 204 11.03 13.64 -20.45
C LYS A 204 9.78 14.10 -19.69
N GLU A 205 8.74 13.29 -19.65
CA GLU A 205 7.50 13.56 -18.93
C GLU A 205 7.72 13.47 -17.39
N GLU A 206 8.53 12.51 -16.94
CA GLU A 206 8.89 12.34 -15.53
C GLU A 206 9.72 13.53 -14.99
N LEU A 207 10.69 13.99 -15.80
CA LEU A 207 11.52 15.17 -15.44
C LEU A 207 10.71 16.47 -15.39
N MET A 208 9.76 16.65 -16.31
CA MET A 208 8.90 17.84 -16.33
C MET A 208 7.89 17.82 -15.18
N THR A 209 7.40 16.65 -14.77
CA THR A 209 6.47 16.51 -13.64
C THR A 209 7.17 16.79 -12.31
N GLN A 210 8.44 16.38 -12.16
CA GLN A 210 9.25 16.67 -10.96
C GLN A 210 9.64 18.15 -10.86
N LEU A 211 9.84 18.84 -11.99
CA LEU A 211 10.17 20.28 -12.02
C LEU A 211 8.96 21.17 -11.73
N LEU A 212 7.77 20.77 -12.14
CA LEU A 212 6.53 21.54 -11.99
C LEU A 212 5.81 21.32 -10.66
N ASN A 213 6.01 20.15 -10.02
CA ASN A 213 5.47 19.84 -8.70
C ASN A 213 6.51 19.05 -7.89
N PRO A 214 7.47 19.72 -7.23
CA PRO A 214 8.38 19.05 -6.33
C PRO A 214 7.54 18.36 -5.24
N PRO A 215 7.75 17.06 -4.99
CA PRO A 215 7.07 16.37 -3.90
C PRO A 215 7.44 17.09 -2.59
N ALA A 216 6.44 17.32 -1.73
CA ALA A 216 6.69 17.77 -0.38
C ALA A 216 7.77 16.86 0.25
N PRO A 217 8.71 17.42 1.06
CA PRO A 217 9.81 16.65 1.61
C PRO A 217 9.24 15.42 2.32
N ALA A 218 9.50 14.25 1.74
CA ALA A 218 9.16 13.00 2.34
C ALA A 218 9.93 12.91 3.66
N ILE A 219 9.24 12.67 4.76
CA ILE A 219 9.88 12.14 5.96
C ILE A 219 10.34 10.75 5.53
N GLN A 220 11.61 10.68 5.10
CA GLN A 220 12.17 9.48 4.49
C GLN A 220 12.32 8.40 5.55
N PRO A 221 11.61 7.28 5.47
CA PRO A 221 11.85 6.16 6.37
C PRO A 221 13.26 5.59 6.24
N MET A 222 13.94 5.84 5.12
CA MET A 222 15.26 5.29 4.81
C MET A 222 16.44 6.24 5.00
N ALA A 223 16.27 7.55 5.08
CA ALA A 223 17.40 8.46 5.38
C ALA A 223 17.98 8.21 6.79
N MET A 224 17.19 7.62 7.71
CA MET A 224 17.72 7.13 8.98
C MET A 224 18.66 5.92 8.84
N PHE A 225 18.53 5.10 7.79
CA PHE A 225 19.37 3.93 7.60
C PHE A 225 20.78 4.25 7.09
N GLN A 226 20.93 5.28 6.28
CA GLN A 226 22.25 5.65 5.74
C GLN A 226 23.13 6.36 6.76
N ASN A 227 22.56 7.13 7.70
CA ASN A 227 23.35 7.75 8.78
C ASN A 227 23.81 6.77 9.85
N LEU A 228 23.09 5.65 10.07
CA LEU A 228 23.52 4.61 11.01
C LEU A 228 24.64 3.73 10.47
N LEU A 229 24.79 3.60 9.15
CA LEU A 229 25.86 2.81 8.54
C LEU A 229 27.19 3.58 8.43
N ASN A 230 27.18 4.91 8.56
CA ASN A 230 28.39 5.73 8.46
C ASN A 230 29.03 6.09 9.81
N THR A 231 28.44 5.74 10.94
CA THR A 231 28.99 6.06 12.27
C THR A 231 29.83 4.96 12.91
N ASP A 232 29.83 3.73 12.37
CA ASP A 232 30.53 2.59 12.98
C ASP A 232 31.83 2.18 12.27
N TYR A 233 32.41 3.02 11.40
CA TYR A 233 33.68 2.66 10.71
C TYR A 233 34.86 3.57 11.03
N ASN A 234 34.81 4.40 12.08
CA ASN A 234 35.94 5.18 12.58
C ASN A 234 35.93 5.24 14.12
N SER A 235 36.28 4.10 14.74
CA SER A 235 36.80 4.03 16.12
C SER A 235 37.77 2.86 16.23
#